data_17ce0adf2d842fe85dadd79169fff3cc
#
_entry.id   17ce0adf2d842fe85dadd79169fff3cc
#
_cell.length_a   1.000
_cell.length_b   1.000
_cell.length_c   1.000
_cell.angle_alpha   90.00
_cell.angle_beta   90.00
_cell.angle_gamma   90.00
#
_symmetry.space_group_name_H-M   'P 1'
#
loop_
_entity.id
_entity.type
_entity.pdbx_description
1 polymer ?
#
loop_
_entity_poly.entity_id
_entity_poly.type
_entity_poly.pdbx_seq_one_letter_code
_entity_poly.pdbx_strand_id
1 'polypeptide(L)'
;MATAPPPLAQVAAVSSAVGDDAYADVIGHCRTPVTNETRYTNAHETSHFISSALRRPGVNGFYLGNGQAILLVEPDVTLADVARYVRHRGWRFKTYFVEAWDDRPLYMLDEFTAYIWGATVAVQDAESGRRLERTDAVSGCMEFATYAAALAECVEAEDPGYWASKDGDALRWFLAAMLNRADRLFVAGLDVEAFKSARQDSFLARWSADMAAVNVAERLAGVAY
;
A
#
# COMPACT_ATOMS: atom_id res chain seq x y z
N MET A 1 10.23 -6.78 22.77
CA MET A 1 9.08 -7.70 22.81
C MET A 1 8.28 -7.45 21.55
N ALA A 2 8.10 -8.44 20.67
CA ALA A 2 7.21 -8.31 19.55
C ALA A 2 5.78 -8.14 20.07
N THR A 3 5.13 -7.04 19.74
CA THR A 3 3.72 -6.83 20.07
C THR A 3 2.87 -7.81 19.29
N ALA A 4 1.84 -8.38 19.91
CA ALA A 4 0.89 -9.23 19.20
C ALA A 4 0.28 -8.45 18.03
N PRO A 5 0.01 -9.10 16.88
CA PRO A 5 -0.61 -8.41 15.76
C PRO A 5 -1.97 -7.81 16.20
N PRO A 6 -2.35 -6.64 15.65
CA PRO A 6 -3.62 -6.02 15.99
C PRO A 6 -4.79 -6.91 15.54
N PRO A 7 -5.98 -6.78 16.12
CA PRO A 7 -7.14 -7.56 15.72
C PRO A 7 -7.51 -7.26 14.27
N LEU A 8 -7.60 -8.31 13.45
CA LEU A 8 -7.98 -8.21 12.04
C LEU A 8 -9.49 -8.32 11.89
N ALA A 9 -10.07 -7.47 11.06
CA ALA A 9 -11.45 -7.57 10.63
C ALA A 9 -11.60 -8.65 9.53
N GLN A 10 -12.69 -9.40 9.56
CA GLN A 10 -13.01 -10.36 8.50
C GLN A 10 -13.78 -9.66 7.38
N VAL A 11 -13.36 -9.88 6.15
CA VAL A 11 -14.10 -9.50 4.95
C VAL A 11 -14.82 -10.75 4.44
N ALA A 12 -16.14 -10.70 4.35
CA ALA A 12 -16.89 -11.83 3.87
C ALA A 12 -16.57 -12.13 2.40
N ALA A 13 -16.24 -13.37 2.09
CA ALA A 13 -16.13 -13.83 0.72
C ALA A 13 -17.48 -13.75 0.02
N VAL A 14 -17.50 -13.21 -1.19
CA VAL A 14 -18.70 -13.13 -2.05
C VAL A 14 -18.78 -14.37 -2.94
N SER A 15 -17.65 -15.05 -3.15
CA SER A 15 -17.53 -16.29 -3.91
C SER A 15 -16.74 -17.32 -3.11
N SER A 16 -17.12 -18.59 -3.19
CA SER A 16 -16.44 -19.70 -2.52
C SER A 16 -15.12 -20.13 -3.19
N ALA A 17 -14.74 -19.52 -4.30
CA ALA A 17 -13.55 -19.86 -5.08
C ALA A 17 -12.42 -18.85 -4.83
N VAL A 18 -11.96 -18.75 -3.59
CA VAL A 18 -10.72 -18.03 -3.27
C VAL A 18 -9.57 -19.03 -3.45
N GLY A 19 -8.85 -18.90 -4.57
CA GLY A 19 -7.66 -19.70 -4.86
C GLY A 19 -6.37 -18.96 -4.48
N ASP A 20 -5.22 -19.60 -4.67
CA ASP A 20 -3.87 -19.01 -4.46
C ASP A 20 -3.53 -17.85 -5.42
N ASP A 21 -4.43 -17.48 -6.33
CA ASP A 21 -4.31 -16.38 -7.29
C ASP A 21 -4.78 -15.08 -6.61
N ALA A 22 -3.88 -14.11 -6.48
CA ALA A 22 -4.17 -12.80 -5.86
C ALA A 22 -5.32 -12.07 -6.56
N TYR A 23 -5.50 -12.24 -7.86
CA TYR A 23 -6.64 -11.69 -8.59
C TYR A 23 -7.96 -12.30 -8.11
N ALA A 24 -8.03 -13.64 -8.03
CA ALA A 24 -9.21 -14.33 -7.55
C ALA A 24 -9.53 -13.96 -6.10
N ASP A 25 -8.50 -13.79 -5.27
CA ASP A 25 -8.66 -13.36 -3.88
C ASP A 25 -9.30 -11.97 -3.78
N VAL A 26 -8.76 -10.94 -4.44
CA VAL A 26 -9.31 -9.59 -4.39
C VAL A 26 -10.72 -9.52 -4.99
N ILE A 27 -10.93 -10.11 -6.18
CA ILE A 27 -12.23 -10.09 -6.85
C ILE A 27 -13.28 -10.85 -6.02
N GLY A 28 -12.90 -11.99 -5.44
CA GLY A 28 -13.80 -12.85 -4.66
C GLY A 28 -14.23 -12.25 -3.31
N HIS A 29 -13.52 -11.26 -2.79
CA HIS A 29 -13.87 -10.56 -1.54
C HIS A 29 -14.56 -9.22 -1.76
N CYS A 30 -14.89 -8.85 -2.99
CA CYS A 30 -15.60 -7.62 -3.30
C CYS A 30 -17.00 -7.91 -3.83
N ARG A 31 -18.02 -7.23 -3.27
CA ARG A 31 -19.40 -7.38 -3.72
C ARG A 31 -19.62 -6.90 -5.17
N THR A 32 -18.90 -5.87 -5.58
CA THR A 32 -19.02 -5.24 -6.90
C THR A 32 -17.64 -5.01 -7.48
N PRO A 33 -16.93 -6.11 -7.88
CA PRO A 33 -15.56 -5.97 -8.36
C PRO A 33 -15.49 -5.28 -9.72
N VAL A 34 -14.37 -4.62 -10.00
CA VAL A 34 -14.06 -4.09 -11.32
C VAL A 34 -13.53 -5.23 -12.20
N THR A 35 -14.05 -5.37 -13.42
CA THR A 35 -13.71 -6.47 -14.33
C THR A 35 -13.60 -6.06 -15.81
N ASN A 36 -13.59 -4.77 -16.10
CA ASN A 36 -13.61 -4.22 -17.45
C ASN A 36 -12.25 -3.70 -17.95
N GLU A 37 -11.22 -3.83 -17.14
CA GLU A 37 -9.85 -3.40 -17.42
C GLU A 37 -8.86 -4.58 -17.42
N THR A 38 -7.58 -4.30 -17.40
CA THR A 38 -6.56 -5.34 -17.21
C THR A 38 -6.65 -5.94 -15.80
N ARG A 39 -6.18 -7.17 -15.60
CA ARG A 39 -6.26 -7.86 -14.30
C ARG A 39 -5.63 -7.04 -13.17
N TYR A 40 -4.46 -6.43 -13.41
CA TYR A 40 -3.80 -5.61 -12.38
C TYR A 40 -4.60 -4.33 -12.07
N THR A 41 -5.18 -3.66 -13.07
CA THR A 41 -6.08 -2.51 -12.87
C THR A 41 -7.34 -2.93 -12.13
N ASN A 42 -7.96 -4.03 -12.53
CA ASN A 42 -9.15 -4.57 -11.85
C ASN A 42 -8.87 -4.86 -10.38
N ALA A 43 -7.72 -5.45 -10.05
CA ALA A 43 -7.34 -5.72 -8.66
C ALA A 43 -7.08 -4.42 -7.88
N HIS A 44 -6.41 -3.44 -8.49
CA HIS A 44 -6.17 -2.12 -7.92
C HIS A 44 -7.49 -1.44 -7.56
N GLU A 45 -8.37 -1.25 -8.53
CA GLU A 45 -9.66 -0.57 -8.34
C GLU A 45 -10.59 -1.34 -7.40
N THR A 46 -10.59 -2.67 -7.48
CA THR A 46 -11.42 -3.51 -6.60
C THR A 46 -10.97 -3.39 -5.15
N SER A 47 -9.67 -3.23 -4.87
CA SER A 47 -9.20 -3.04 -3.50
C SER A 47 -9.72 -1.74 -2.87
N HIS A 48 -9.87 -0.66 -3.65
CA HIS A 48 -10.53 0.57 -3.21
C HIS A 48 -12.00 0.33 -2.80
N PHE A 49 -12.73 -0.50 -3.56
CA PHE A 49 -14.11 -0.84 -3.19
C PHE A 49 -14.19 -1.64 -1.90
N ILE A 50 -13.25 -2.56 -1.66
CA ILE A 50 -13.17 -3.29 -0.37
C ILE A 50 -12.88 -2.30 0.77
N SER A 51 -11.87 -1.46 0.63
CA SER A 51 -11.49 -0.44 1.62
C SER A 51 -12.65 0.52 1.90
N SER A 52 -13.32 1.00 0.85
CA SER A 52 -14.50 1.89 0.95
C SER A 52 -15.66 1.24 1.71
N ALA A 53 -15.91 -0.06 1.48
CA ALA A 53 -16.98 -0.79 2.18
C ALA A 53 -16.70 -0.97 3.70
N LEU A 54 -15.43 -0.88 4.11
CA LEU A 54 -15.01 -0.99 5.51
C LEU A 54 -14.93 0.37 6.22
N ARG A 55 -14.96 1.47 5.48
CA ARG A 55 -14.79 2.83 6.00
C ARG A 55 -15.95 3.23 6.92
N ARG A 56 -15.60 3.87 8.03
CA ARG A 56 -16.51 4.46 9.02
C ARG A 56 -15.98 5.84 9.42
N PRO A 57 -16.78 6.71 10.07
CA PRO A 57 -16.26 7.98 10.57
C PRO A 57 -15.01 7.81 11.45
N GLY A 58 -13.90 8.41 11.05
CA GLY A 58 -12.61 8.35 11.76
C GLY A 58 -11.86 7.00 11.67
N VAL A 59 -12.37 6.02 10.89
CA VAL A 59 -11.74 4.72 10.74
C VAL A 59 -11.72 4.30 9.27
N ASN A 60 -10.55 3.90 8.78
CA ASN A 60 -10.37 3.33 7.44
C ASN A 60 -10.04 1.85 7.52
N GLY A 61 -10.51 1.08 6.54
CA GLY A 61 -10.21 -0.34 6.41
C GLY A 61 -9.29 -0.59 5.23
N PHE A 62 -8.33 -1.51 5.39
CA PHE A 62 -7.36 -1.87 4.34
C PHE A 62 -7.30 -3.37 4.18
N TYR A 63 -7.50 -3.84 2.95
CA TYR A 63 -7.51 -5.25 2.64
C TYR A 63 -6.10 -5.84 2.69
N LEU A 64 -5.93 -6.92 3.44
CA LEU A 64 -4.63 -7.60 3.64
C LEU A 64 -4.51 -8.89 2.82
N GLY A 65 -5.62 -9.42 2.32
CA GLY A 65 -5.72 -10.69 1.61
C GLY A 65 -6.41 -11.78 2.41
N ASN A 66 -6.80 -12.85 1.74
CA ASN A 66 -7.44 -14.02 2.35
C ASN A 66 -8.66 -13.68 3.22
N GLY A 67 -9.45 -12.72 2.79
CA GLY A 67 -10.63 -12.26 3.53
C GLY A 67 -10.33 -11.50 4.81
N GLN A 68 -9.11 -11.02 4.99
CA GLN A 68 -8.70 -10.25 6.16
C GLN A 68 -8.48 -8.78 5.82
N ALA A 69 -8.80 -7.90 6.75
CA ALA A 69 -8.54 -6.48 6.67
C ALA A 69 -8.11 -5.94 8.03
N ILE A 70 -7.40 -4.83 8.03
CA ILE A 70 -7.10 -4.05 9.23
C ILE A 70 -7.95 -2.78 9.25
N LEU A 71 -8.37 -2.36 10.42
CA LEU A 71 -9.06 -1.09 10.64
C LEU A 71 -8.10 -0.14 11.34
N LEU A 72 -7.84 1.02 10.73
CA LEU A 72 -6.95 2.05 11.27
C LEU A 72 -7.74 3.31 11.61
N VAL A 73 -7.48 3.88 12.77
CA VAL A 73 -7.97 5.20 13.19
C VAL A 73 -7.09 6.27 12.57
N GLU A 74 -7.67 7.39 12.13
CA GLU A 74 -6.92 8.53 11.60
C GLU A 74 -6.04 9.15 12.68
N PRO A 75 -4.73 9.39 12.45
CA PRO A 75 -3.90 10.22 13.31
C PRO A 75 -4.29 11.70 13.17
N ASP A 76 -3.95 12.52 14.15
CA ASP A 76 -4.22 13.96 14.15
C ASP A 76 -3.12 14.74 13.39
N VAL A 77 -2.91 14.35 12.13
CA VAL A 77 -2.06 15.05 11.17
C VAL A 77 -2.81 15.16 9.84
N THR A 78 -2.42 16.11 9.00
CA THR A 78 -3.00 16.28 7.67
C THR A 78 -2.13 15.66 6.58
N LEU A 79 -2.69 15.45 5.40
CA LEU A 79 -1.92 15.03 4.24
C LEU A 79 -0.86 16.10 3.85
N ALA A 80 -1.16 17.37 4.08
CA ALA A 80 -0.23 18.48 3.88
C ALA A 80 0.97 18.39 4.86
N ASP A 81 0.75 17.92 6.09
CA ASP A 81 1.82 17.66 7.04
C ASP A 81 2.72 16.54 6.54
N VAL A 82 2.15 15.42 6.11
CA VAL A 82 2.89 14.29 5.53
C VAL A 82 3.74 14.74 4.33
N ALA A 83 3.20 15.62 3.47
CA ALA A 83 3.91 16.13 2.30
C ALA A 83 5.24 16.82 2.63
N ARG A 84 5.42 17.36 3.86
CA ARG A 84 6.70 17.97 4.32
C ARG A 84 7.78 16.92 4.58
N TYR A 85 7.40 15.69 4.87
CA TYR A 85 8.29 14.56 5.13
C TYR A 85 8.64 13.79 3.85
N VAL A 86 7.94 14.03 2.73
CA VAL A 86 8.25 13.40 1.44
C VAL A 86 9.51 14.01 0.84
N ARG A 87 10.65 13.33 0.98
CA ARG A 87 11.96 13.77 0.45
C ARG A 87 12.08 13.58 -1.05
N HIS A 88 11.55 12.48 -1.57
CA HIS A 88 11.59 12.13 -2.99
C HIS A 88 10.19 12.15 -3.58
N ARG A 89 9.87 13.26 -4.24
CA ARG A 89 8.59 13.45 -4.91
C ARG A 89 8.64 12.75 -6.27
N GLY A 90 7.89 11.66 -6.39
CA GLY A 90 7.65 11.00 -7.64
C GLY A 90 6.63 11.76 -8.51
N TRP A 91 6.24 11.19 -9.63
CA TRP A 91 5.31 11.85 -10.54
C TRP A 91 3.88 11.90 -10.00
N ARG A 92 3.52 10.96 -9.09
CA ARG A 92 2.20 10.89 -8.47
C ARG A 92 2.02 11.87 -7.32
N PHE A 93 3.13 12.47 -6.84
CA PHE A 93 3.08 13.42 -5.72
C PHE A 93 2.08 14.56 -5.97
N LYS A 94 2.07 15.13 -7.19
CA LYS A 94 1.16 16.22 -7.51
C LYS A 94 -0.30 15.80 -7.35
N THR A 95 -0.66 14.65 -7.91
CA THR A 95 -2.05 14.14 -7.89
C THR A 95 -2.51 13.81 -6.48
N TYR A 96 -1.67 13.13 -5.69
CA TYR A 96 -2.10 12.55 -4.41
C TYR A 96 -1.79 13.40 -3.18
N PHE A 97 -0.98 14.47 -3.30
CA PHE A 97 -0.68 15.38 -2.19
C PHE A 97 -1.09 16.83 -2.48
N VAL A 98 -1.00 17.31 -3.72
CA VAL A 98 -1.29 18.70 -4.06
C VAL A 98 -2.72 18.88 -4.55
N GLU A 99 -3.19 17.95 -5.38
CA GLU A 99 -4.53 17.94 -5.98
C GLU A 99 -5.45 16.92 -5.28
N ALA A 100 -5.05 16.42 -4.11
CA ALA A 100 -5.82 15.44 -3.35
C ALA A 100 -7.22 15.96 -3.01
N TRP A 101 -8.21 15.11 -3.13
CA TRP A 101 -9.60 15.41 -2.82
C TRP A 101 -9.92 15.27 -1.32
N ASP A 102 -9.03 14.63 -0.55
CA ASP A 102 -9.16 14.42 0.89
C ASP A 102 -7.84 14.83 1.57
N ASP A 103 -7.90 15.56 2.66
CA ASP A 103 -6.73 15.97 3.46
C ASP A 103 -6.38 14.96 4.56
N ARG A 104 -7.06 13.84 4.63
CA ARG A 104 -6.80 12.79 5.62
C ARG A 104 -5.58 11.97 5.23
N PRO A 105 -4.63 11.74 6.14
CA PRO A 105 -3.36 11.10 5.82
C PRO A 105 -3.52 9.63 5.40
N LEU A 106 -4.51 8.90 5.94
CA LEU A 106 -4.73 7.51 5.59
C LEU A 106 -5.30 7.30 4.17
N TYR A 107 -5.78 8.37 3.50
CA TYR A 107 -6.13 8.31 2.07
C TYR A 107 -4.97 7.80 1.21
N MET A 108 -3.75 8.24 1.50
CA MET A 108 -2.55 7.79 0.80
C MET A 108 -2.30 6.27 0.99
N LEU A 109 -2.70 5.70 2.14
CA LEU A 109 -2.58 4.25 2.38
C LEU A 109 -3.62 3.42 1.61
N ASP A 110 -4.77 4.00 1.25
CA ASP A 110 -5.74 3.37 0.36
C ASP A 110 -5.13 3.14 -1.02
N GLU A 111 -4.49 4.16 -1.58
CA GLU A 111 -3.72 4.07 -2.82
C GLU A 111 -2.55 3.09 -2.71
N PHE A 112 -1.78 3.14 -1.61
CA PHE A 112 -0.68 2.21 -1.39
C PHE A 112 -1.16 0.75 -1.40
N THR A 113 -2.27 0.47 -0.73
CA THR A 113 -2.89 -0.86 -0.71
C THR A 113 -3.32 -1.29 -2.12
N ALA A 114 -3.94 -0.39 -2.87
CA ALA A 114 -4.38 -0.66 -4.24
C ALA A 114 -3.20 -0.96 -5.18
N TYR A 115 -2.12 -0.18 -5.09
CA TYR A 115 -0.89 -0.46 -5.85
C TYR A 115 -0.24 -1.79 -5.46
N ILE A 116 -0.26 -2.18 -4.19
CA ILE A 116 0.23 -3.50 -3.75
C ILE A 116 -0.58 -4.62 -4.40
N TRP A 117 -1.90 -4.52 -4.42
CA TRP A 117 -2.73 -5.56 -5.04
C TRP A 117 -2.58 -5.61 -6.56
N GLY A 118 -2.57 -4.47 -7.22
CA GLY A 118 -2.26 -4.39 -8.65
C GLY A 118 -0.89 -4.97 -8.98
N ALA A 119 0.16 -4.59 -8.24
CA ALA A 119 1.50 -5.12 -8.43
C ALA A 119 1.60 -6.63 -8.17
N THR A 120 0.91 -7.14 -7.12
CA THR A 120 0.88 -8.58 -6.83
C THR A 120 0.32 -9.37 -8.02
N VAL A 121 -0.80 -8.92 -8.59
CA VAL A 121 -1.41 -9.57 -9.75
C VAL A 121 -0.50 -9.46 -10.98
N ALA A 122 0.10 -8.31 -11.22
CA ALA A 122 1.00 -8.11 -12.35
C ALA A 122 2.24 -9.03 -12.28
N VAL A 123 2.84 -9.17 -11.09
CA VAL A 123 3.99 -10.08 -10.89
C VAL A 123 3.56 -11.54 -11.09
N GLN A 124 2.45 -11.98 -10.52
CA GLN A 124 1.94 -13.34 -10.71
C GLN A 124 1.59 -13.63 -12.17
N ASP A 125 1.04 -12.66 -12.90
CA ASP A 125 0.76 -12.81 -14.32
C ASP A 125 2.07 -12.95 -15.13
N ALA A 126 3.13 -12.20 -14.78
CA ALA A 126 4.45 -12.36 -15.38
C ALA A 126 5.05 -13.74 -15.12
N GLU A 127 5.04 -14.19 -13.86
CA GLU A 127 5.56 -15.50 -13.43
C GLU A 127 4.83 -16.67 -14.10
N SER A 128 3.52 -16.51 -14.34
CA SER A 128 2.71 -17.53 -15.07
C SER A 128 2.81 -17.44 -16.58
N GLY A 129 3.66 -16.56 -17.11
CA GLY A 129 3.86 -16.38 -18.56
C GLY A 129 2.68 -15.72 -19.29
N ARG A 130 1.76 -15.08 -18.56
CA ARG A 130 0.70 -14.27 -19.16
C ARG A 130 1.29 -13.03 -19.81
N ARG A 131 0.75 -12.66 -20.98
CA ARG A 131 1.16 -11.44 -21.65
C ARG A 131 0.77 -10.23 -20.80
N LEU A 132 1.76 -9.44 -20.43
CA LEU A 132 1.57 -8.14 -19.78
C LEU A 132 1.65 -7.02 -20.81
N GLU A 133 0.76 -6.06 -20.72
CA GLU A 133 0.99 -4.74 -21.27
C GLU A 133 2.01 -4.01 -20.38
N ARG A 134 2.65 -2.96 -20.91
CA ARG A 134 3.55 -2.13 -20.09
C ARG A 134 2.74 -1.53 -18.94
N THR A 135 3.20 -1.75 -17.72
CA THR A 135 2.52 -1.30 -16.52
C THR A 135 3.49 -0.62 -15.55
N ASP A 136 2.98 0.36 -14.83
CA ASP A 136 3.68 1.06 -13.75
C ASP A 136 3.34 0.50 -12.35
N ALA A 137 2.67 -0.66 -12.30
CA ALA A 137 2.18 -1.24 -11.05
C ALA A 137 3.28 -1.36 -9.99
N VAL A 138 4.44 -1.94 -10.34
CA VAL A 138 5.56 -2.13 -9.40
C VAL A 138 6.19 -0.79 -9.03
N SER A 139 6.43 0.11 -9.99
CA SER A 139 7.01 1.43 -9.71
C SER A 139 6.07 2.32 -8.91
N GLY A 140 4.76 2.22 -9.17
CA GLY A 140 3.73 2.89 -8.37
C GLY A 140 3.73 2.40 -6.93
N CYS A 141 3.78 1.09 -6.74
CA CYS A 141 3.88 0.48 -5.42
C CYS A 141 5.09 1.03 -4.63
N MET A 142 6.26 1.12 -5.25
CA MET A 142 7.46 1.66 -4.61
C MET A 142 7.36 3.17 -4.33
N GLU A 143 6.74 3.94 -5.23
CA GLU A 143 6.52 5.36 -4.97
C GLU A 143 5.63 5.58 -3.75
N PHE A 144 4.53 4.81 -3.63
CA PHE A 144 3.66 4.87 -2.44
C PHE A 144 4.33 4.30 -1.18
N ALA A 145 5.25 3.35 -1.29
CA ALA A 145 6.05 2.90 -0.15
C ALA A 145 6.88 4.04 0.45
N THR A 146 7.45 4.94 -0.37
CA THR A 146 8.16 6.12 0.14
C THR A 146 7.22 7.11 0.83
N TYR A 147 5.98 7.23 0.36
CA TYR A 147 4.96 8.07 0.99
C TYR A 147 4.48 7.47 2.31
N ALA A 148 4.35 6.15 2.39
CA ALA A 148 4.03 5.43 3.62
C ALA A 148 5.13 5.60 4.69
N ALA A 149 6.40 5.58 4.30
CA ALA A 149 7.52 5.90 5.19
C ALA A 149 7.46 7.35 5.69
N ALA A 150 7.15 8.31 4.79
CA ALA A 150 6.97 9.71 5.17
C ALA A 150 5.79 9.92 6.14
N LEU A 151 4.69 9.18 5.96
CA LEU A 151 3.58 9.17 6.92
C LEU A 151 4.04 8.70 8.31
N ALA A 152 4.80 7.61 8.37
CA ALA A 152 5.31 7.10 9.65
C ALA A 152 6.16 8.15 10.38
N GLU A 153 7.10 8.80 9.68
CA GLU A 153 7.93 9.88 10.24
C GLU A 153 7.08 11.07 10.71
N CYS A 154 6.11 11.48 9.91
CA CYS A 154 5.22 12.58 10.24
C CYS A 154 4.42 12.28 11.50
N VAL A 155 3.75 11.13 11.57
CA VAL A 155 2.93 10.76 12.74
C VAL A 155 3.78 10.60 14.00
N GLU A 156 4.98 10.01 13.89
CA GLU A 156 5.89 9.90 15.03
C GLU A 156 6.33 11.26 15.58
N ALA A 157 6.53 12.23 14.70
CA ALA A 157 7.01 13.57 15.08
C ALA A 157 5.90 14.52 15.54
N GLU A 158 4.76 14.52 14.83
CA GLU A 158 3.71 15.54 14.99
C GLU A 158 2.54 15.05 15.88
N ASP A 159 2.31 13.72 15.94
CA ASP A 159 1.31 13.09 16.82
C ASP A 159 1.93 11.93 17.64
N PRO A 160 2.89 12.24 18.54
CA PRO A 160 3.56 11.21 19.35
C PRO A 160 2.60 10.48 20.31
N GLY A 161 1.48 11.11 20.66
CA GLY A 161 0.44 10.49 21.48
C GLY A 161 -0.25 9.34 20.76
N TYR A 162 -0.68 9.57 19.53
CA TYR A 162 -1.21 8.52 18.66
C TYR A 162 -0.14 7.46 18.40
N TRP A 163 1.08 7.86 18.02
CA TRP A 163 2.17 6.94 17.71
C TRP A 163 2.48 5.96 18.85
N ALA A 164 2.37 6.41 20.12
CA ALA A 164 2.57 5.57 21.30
C ALA A 164 1.33 4.78 21.74
N SER A 165 0.19 4.98 21.09
CA SER A 165 -1.08 4.33 21.43
C SER A 165 -1.23 2.96 20.79
N LYS A 166 -2.33 2.24 21.13
CA LYS A 166 -2.73 0.99 20.46
C LYS A 166 -3.10 1.19 18.98
N ASP A 167 -3.65 2.36 18.64
CA ASP A 167 -3.97 2.69 17.25
C ASP A 167 -2.67 2.94 16.46
N GLY A 168 -1.67 3.57 17.08
CA GLY A 168 -0.33 3.68 16.53
C GLY A 168 0.38 2.33 16.38
N ASP A 169 0.19 1.38 17.32
CA ASP A 169 0.67 -0.01 17.14
C ASP A 169 0.07 -0.65 15.89
N ALA A 170 -1.23 -0.48 15.65
CA ALA A 170 -1.90 -1.00 14.47
C ALA A 170 -1.36 -0.37 13.18
N LEU A 171 -1.15 0.94 13.16
CA LEU A 171 -0.56 1.65 12.02
C LEU A 171 0.87 1.15 11.74
N ARG A 172 1.73 1.06 12.77
CA ARG A 172 3.11 0.57 12.62
C ARG A 172 3.15 -0.85 12.07
N TRP A 173 2.32 -1.74 12.60
CA TRP A 173 2.23 -3.11 12.12
C TRP A 173 1.80 -3.17 10.65
N PHE A 174 0.76 -2.40 10.27
CA PHE A 174 0.30 -2.33 8.88
C PHE A 174 1.40 -1.82 7.95
N LEU A 175 2.05 -0.70 8.30
CA LEU A 175 3.12 -0.12 7.50
C LEU A 175 4.28 -1.12 7.32
N ALA A 176 4.70 -1.79 8.40
CA ALA A 176 5.74 -2.81 8.33
C ALA A 176 5.36 -3.95 7.37
N ALA A 177 4.15 -4.49 7.49
CA ALA A 177 3.68 -5.58 6.64
C ALA A 177 3.62 -5.17 5.15
N MET A 178 3.10 -3.97 4.87
CA MET A 178 2.92 -3.48 3.50
C MET A 178 4.24 -3.03 2.86
N LEU A 179 5.14 -2.40 3.61
CA LEU A 179 6.49 -2.06 3.13
C LEU A 179 7.30 -3.31 2.77
N ASN A 180 7.27 -4.34 3.62
CA ASN A 180 7.90 -5.64 3.32
C ASN A 180 7.29 -6.31 2.07
N ARG A 181 5.98 -6.19 1.88
CA ARG A 181 5.33 -6.71 0.68
C ARG A 181 5.73 -5.94 -0.56
N ALA A 182 5.78 -4.61 -0.49
CA ALA A 182 6.22 -3.75 -1.58
C ALA A 182 7.67 -4.05 -2.01
N ASP A 183 8.58 -4.26 -1.05
CA ASP A 183 9.97 -4.63 -1.32
C ASP A 183 10.06 -5.97 -2.06
N ARG A 184 9.35 -7.01 -1.59
CA ARG A 184 9.31 -8.31 -2.28
C ARG A 184 8.75 -8.20 -3.70
N LEU A 185 7.70 -7.42 -3.90
CA LEU A 185 7.12 -7.19 -5.24
C LEU A 185 8.10 -6.46 -6.15
N PHE A 186 8.83 -5.50 -5.61
CA PHE A 186 9.85 -4.80 -6.34
C PHE A 186 10.97 -5.74 -6.79
N VAL A 187 11.52 -6.55 -5.88
CA VAL A 187 12.56 -7.53 -6.19
C VAL A 187 12.07 -8.54 -7.24
N ALA A 188 10.86 -9.07 -7.09
CA ALA A 188 10.27 -10.00 -8.07
C ALA A 188 10.03 -9.34 -9.45
N GLY A 189 9.79 -8.04 -9.47
CA GLY A 189 9.55 -7.30 -10.71
C GLY A 189 10.81 -6.80 -11.43
N LEU A 190 12.00 -6.86 -10.83
CA LEU A 190 13.23 -6.26 -11.38
C LEU A 190 13.57 -6.74 -12.80
N ASP A 191 13.39 -8.02 -13.09
CA ASP A 191 13.73 -8.63 -14.38
C ASP A 191 12.57 -8.66 -15.37
N VAL A 192 11.38 -8.17 -14.99
CA VAL A 192 10.21 -8.15 -15.86
C VAL A 192 10.26 -6.94 -16.78
N GLU A 193 10.44 -7.16 -18.09
CA GLU A 193 10.58 -6.09 -19.09
C GLU A 193 9.39 -5.13 -19.12
N ALA A 194 8.17 -5.62 -18.90
CA ALA A 194 6.95 -4.80 -18.90
C ALA A 194 6.92 -3.75 -17.80
N PHE A 195 7.73 -3.91 -16.72
CA PHE A 195 7.78 -2.97 -15.59
C PHE A 195 8.90 -1.94 -15.72
N LYS A 196 9.84 -2.13 -16.66
CA LYS A 196 11.00 -1.24 -16.81
C LYS A 196 10.63 0.10 -17.43
N SER A 197 11.08 1.18 -16.82
CA SER A 197 11.00 2.53 -17.38
C SER A 197 12.10 3.43 -16.84
N ALA A 198 12.59 4.37 -17.68
CA ALA A 198 13.64 5.32 -17.28
C ALA A 198 13.21 6.21 -16.09
N ARG A 199 11.91 6.48 -15.93
CA ARG A 199 11.38 7.23 -14.77
C ARG A 199 11.50 6.41 -13.49
N GLN A 200 11.17 5.13 -13.56
CA GLN A 200 11.32 4.19 -12.46
C GLN A 200 12.78 4.12 -12.01
N ASP A 201 13.70 3.90 -12.94
CA ASP A 201 15.13 3.79 -12.63
C ASP A 201 15.65 5.07 -11.94
N SER A 202 15.28 6.23 -12.45
CA SER A 202 15.64 7.52 -11.85
C SER A 202 15.04 7.73 -10.46
N PHE A 203 13.81 7.30 -10.23
CA PHE A 203 13.16 7.40 -8.91
C PHE A 203 13.84 6.47 -7.91
N LEU A 204 14.07 5.22 -8.30
CA LEU A 204 14.68 4.20 -7.46
C LEU A 204 16.12 4.53 -7.09
N ALA A 205 16.90 5.07 -8.02
CA ALA A 205 18.26 5.51 -7.74
C ALA A 205 18.29 6.61 -6.67
N ARG A 206 17.32 7.53 -6.67
CA ARG A 206 17.22 8.57 -5.64
C ARG A 206 16.74 8.01 -4.30
N TRP A 207 15.76 7.11 -4.33
CA TRP A 207 15.22 6.50 -3.12
C TRP A 207 16.26 5.63 -2.41
N SER A 208 16.95 4.76 -3.15
CA SER A 208 17.99 3.89 -2.58
C SER A 208 19.21 4.64 -2.04
N ALA A 209 19.44 5.87 -2.50
CA ALA A 209 20.46 6.76 -1.96
C ALA A 209 20.00 7.49 -0.67
N ASP A 210 18.71 7.46 -0.34
CA ASP A 210 18.17 8.09 0.86
C ASP A 210 18.16 7.12 2.04
N MET A 211 19.30 7.06 2.74
CA MET A 211 19.45 6.21 3.93
C MET A 211 18.42 6.52 5.03
N ALA A 212 17.87 7.73 5.09
CA ALA A 212 16.86 8.04 6.08
C ALA A 212 15.52 7.33 5.78
N ALA A 213 15.09 7.31 4.51
CA ALA A 213 13.89 6.57 4.10
C ALA A 213 14.08 5.05 4.25
N VAL A 214 15.26 4.53 3.89
CA VAL A 214 15.61 3.11 4.09
C VAL A 214 15.56 2.76 5.57
N ASN A 215 16.17 3.55 6.44
CA ASN A 215 16.19 3.29 7.89
C ASN A 215 14.78 3.30 8.51
N VAL A 216 13.86 4.14 8.03
CA VAL A 216 12.45 4.11 8.48
C VAL A 216 11.80 2.79 8.10
N ALA A 217 11.96 2.35 6.87
CA ALA A 217 11.41 1.08 6.40
C ALA A 217 11.99 -0.11 7.18
N GLU A 218 13.31 -0.14 7.41
CA GLU A 218 13.99 -1.20 8.20
C GLU A 218 13.53 -1.20 9.67
N ARG A 219 13.40 -0.02 10.29
CA ARG A 219 12.92 0.12 11.67
C ARG A 219 11.48 -0.38 11.82
N LEU A 220 10.61 -0.06 10.87
CA LEU A 220 9.24 -0.56 10.85
C LEU A 220 9.19 -2.06 10.56
N ALA A 221 9.99 -2.57 9.63
CA ALA A 221 10.10 -3.99 9.34
C ALA A 221 10.50 -4.82 10.57
N GLY A 222 11.37 -4.28 11.43
CA GLY A 222 11.76 -4.90 12.71
C GLY A 222 10.62 -5.02 13.74
N VAL A 223 9.49 -4.36 13.53
CA VAL A 223 8.31 -4.42 14.42
C VAL A 223 7.36 -5.56 14.03
N ALA A 224 7.43 -6.06 12.80
CA ALA A 224 6.47 -7.03 12.23
C ALA A 224 6.81 -8.51 12.49
N TYR A 225 7.90 -8.82 13.19
CA TYR A 225 8.37 -10.19 13.46
C TYR A 225 8.60 -10.49 14.92
#